data_e01b9ae1e787ca957180324e67ac7cdf
#
_entry.id   e01b9ae1e787ca957180324e67ac7cdf
#
_cell.length_a   1.000
_cell.length_b   1.000
_cell.length_c   1.000
_cell.angle_alpha   90.00
_cell.angle_beta   90.00
_cell.angle_gamma   90.00
#
_symmetry.space_group_name_H-M   'P 1'
#
loop_
_entity.id
_entity.type
_entity.pdbx_description
1 polymer ?
#
loop_
_entity_poly.entity_id
_entity_poly.type
_entity_poly.pdbx_seq_one_letter_code
_entity_poly.pdbx_strand_id
1 'polypeptide(L)'
;MNWLSRFLPGSGPGLSPEQQTSLEAIAALPACDTGRSHYETRYVVVNTETGPQDGGGQRLLAVGAVALNHGLLHPGDAFQASLANAPADAL
;
A
#
# COMPACT_ATOMS: atom_id res chain seq x y z
N MET A 1 -4.90 -10.40 -14.93
CA MET A 1 -4.10 -9.17 -14.84
C MET A 1 -4.20 -8.61 -13.44
N ASN A 2 -3.07 -8.26 -12.87
CA ASN A 2 -3.01 -7.75 -11.50
C ASN A 2 -3.56 -6.32 -11.46
N TRP A 3 -4.56 -6.08 -10.63
CA TRP A 3 -5.17 -4.76 -10.49
C TRP A 3 -4.16 -3.68 -10.03
N LEU A 4 -3.12 -4.09 -9.29
CA LEU A 4 -2.08 -3.17 -8.84
C LEU A 4 -1.32 -2.54 -10.00
N SER A 5 -1.23 -3.23 -11.13
CA SER A 5 -0.51 -2.70 -12.29
C SER A 5 -1.13 -1.42 -12.84
N ARG A 6 -2.40 -1.16 -12.51
CA ARG A 6 -3.08 0.07 -12.93
C ARG A 6 -2.64 1.29 -12.14
N PHE A 7 -2.17 1.06 -10.89
CA PHE A 7 -1.78 2.15 -10.00
C PHE A 7 -0.29 2.36 -9.96
N LEU A 8 0.47 1.39 -10.44
CA LEU A 8 1.91 1.51 -10.50
C LEU A 8 2.28 2.13 -11.83
N PRO A 9 2.88 3.32 -11.83
CA PRO A 9 3.34 3.91 -13.09
C PRO A 9 4.36 2.96 -13.69
N GLY A 10 3.93 2.30 -14.74
CA GLY A 10 4.76 1.40 -15.52
C GLY A 10 5.67 0.49 -14.72
N SER A 11 5.54 -0.77 -14.89
CA SER A 11 6.52 -1.73 -14.43
C SER A 11 7.86 -1.45 -15.10
N GLY A 12 8.30 -0.19 -15.05
CA GLY A 12 9.42 0.20 -15.84
C GLY A 12 10.48 0.95 -15.05
N PRO A 13 11.22 1.80 -15.74
CA PRO A 13 12.31 2.55 -15.14
C PRO A 13 11.78 3.48 -14.05
N GLY A 14 12.18 3.32 -12.84
CA GLY A 14 11.74 4.08 -11.68
C GLY A 14 11.66 3.25 -10.43
N LEU A 15 11.61 1.94 -10.56
CA LEU A 15 11.64 1.05 -9.42
C LEU A 15 13.01 0.43 -9.28
N SER A 16 13.53 0.40 -8.06
CA SER A 16 14.76 -0.33 -7.76
C SER A 16 14.51 -1.82 -7.88
N PRO A 17 15.56 -2.65 -8.07
CA PRO A 17 15.39 -4.11 -8.06
C PRO A 17 14.72 -4.63 -6.80
N GLU A 18 15.02 -4.03 -5.65
CA GLU A 18 14.38 -4.42 -4.38
C GLU A 18 12.90 -4.09 -4.36
N GLN A 19 12.52 -2.92 -4.86
CA GLN A 19 11.12 -2.53 -4.98
C GLN A 19 10.38 -3.45 -5.93
N GLN A 20 10.98 -3.79 -7.06
CA GLN A 20 10.40 -4.70 -8.03
C GLN A 20 10.16 -6.08 -7.39
N THR A 21 11.13 -6.60 -6.66
CA THR A 21 11.02 -7.87 -5.96
C THR A 21 9.91 -7.85 -4.92
N SER A 22 9.80 -6.75 -4.17
CA SER A 22 8.74 -6.60 -3.16
C SER A 22 7.36 -6.60 -3.80
N LEU A 23 7.19 -5.89 -4.91
CA LEU A 23 5.91 -5.86 -5.61
C LEU A 23 5.53 -7.21 -6.19
N GLU A 24 6.51 -7.94 -6.75
CA GLU A 24 6.28 -9.28 -7.25
C GLU A 24 5.86 -10.24 -6.14
N ALA A 25 6.48 -10.12 -4.96
CA ALA A 25 6.13 -10.94 -3.82
C ALA A 25 4.70 -10.67 -3.36
N ILE A 26 4.30 -9.40 -3.33
CA ILE A 26 2.92 -9.04 -2.96
C ILE A 26 1.93 -9.57 -4.01
N ALA A 27 2.26 -9.42 -5.28
CA ALA A 27 1.39 -9.88 -6.36
C ALA A 27 1.24 -11.41 -6.37
N ALA A 28 2.22 -12.13 -5.85
CA ALA A 28 2.20 -13.60 -5.78
C ALA A 28 1.43 -14.14 -4.57
N LEU A 29 1.01 -13.27 -3.63
CA LEU A 29 0.24 -13.72 -2.48
C LEU A 29 -1.11 -14.30 -2.94
N PRO A 30 -1.58 -15.35 -2.26
CA PRO A 30 -2.88 -15.91 -2.60
C PRO A 30 -4.00 -14.90 -2.33
N ALA A 31 -5.07 -15.00 -3.11
CA ALA A 31 -6.25 -14.19 -2.88
C ALA A 31 -6.83 -14.51 -1.51
N CYS A 32 -7.45 -13.52 -0.87
CA CYS A 32 -8.10 -13.76 0.42
C CYS A 32 -9.30 -14.69 0.26
N ASP A 33 -9.54 -15.49 1.28
CA ASP A 33 -10.71 -16.38 1.33
C ASP A 33 -11.93 -15.58 1.80
N THR A 34 -12.77 -15.19 0.87
CA THR A 34 -13.98 -14.41 1.16
C THR A 34 -15.07 -15.24 1.84
N GLY A 35 -14.90 -16.57 1.92
CA GLY A 35 -15.83 -17.45 2.62
C GLY A 35 -15.58 -17.55 4.12
N ARG A 36 -14.48 -17.00 4.63
CA ARG A 36 -14.19 -17.01 6.06
C ARG A 36 -15.05 -15.98 6.79
N SER A 37 -15.35 -16.25 8.06
CA SER A 37 -16.06 -15.28 8.89
C SER A 37 -15.21 -14.02 9.08
N HIS A 38 -15.87 -12.90 9.38
CA HIS A 38 -15.13 -11.66 9.68
C HIS A 38 -14.22 -11.81 10.90
N TYR A 39 -14.65 -12.60 11.88
CA TYR A 39 -13.86 -12.84 13.08
C TYR A 39 -12.55 -13.57 12.77
N GLU A 40 -12.57 -14.49 11.80
CA GLU A 40 -11.39 -15.27 11.43
C GLU A 40 -10.53 -14.57 10.37
N THR A 41 -11.01 -13.49 9.79
CA THR A 41 -10.34 -12.79 8.72
C THR A 41 -9.50 -11.65 9.28
N ARG A 42 -8.25 -11.59 8.84
CA ARG A 42 -7.39 -10.44 9.14
C ARG A 42 -7.71 -9.34 8.16
N TYR A 43 -8.02 -8.18 8.68
CA TYR A 43 -8.21 -6.97 7.88
C TYR A 43 -7.06 -6.01 8.12
N VAL A 44 -6.74 -5.24 7.12
CA VAL A 44 -5.81 -4.11 7.26
C VAL A 44 -6.56 -2.86 6.82
N VAL A 45 -6.69 -1.94 7.75
CA VAL A 45 -7.28 -0.63 7.47
C VAL A 45 -6.17 0.28 7.01
N VAL A 46 -6.29 0.82 5.81
CA VAL A 46 -5.28 1.67 5.19
C VAL A 46 -5.85 3.05 4.98
N ASN A 47 -5.11 4.06 5.36
CA ASN A 47 -5.44 5.45 5.08
C ASN A 47 -4.26 6.11 4.38
N THR A 48 -4.57 6.95 3.41
CA THR A 48 -3.55 7.71 2.68
C THR A 48 -3.88 9.19 2.76
N GLU A 49 -2.84 10.01 2.81
CA GLU A 49 -2.96 11.45 2.69
C GLU A 49 -2.28 11.90 1.41
N THR A 50 -2.96 12.76 0.68
CA THR A 50 -2.43 13.31 -0.57
C THR A 50 -2.49 14.83 -0.52
N GLY A 51 -1.67 15.45 -1.34
CA GLY A 51 -1.65 16.90 -1.49
C GLY A 51 -1.37 17.30 -2.92
N PRO A 52 -1.43 18.59 -3.22
CA PRO A 52 -1.17 19.07 -4.57
C PRO A 52 0.28 18.83 -4.96
N GLN A 53 0.49 18.63 -6.24
CA GLN A 53 1.80 18.44 -6.82
C GLN A 53 2.07 19.57 -7.84
N ASP A 54 3.30 20.06 -7.88
CA ASP A 54 3.70 21.03 -8.88
C ASP A 54 3.54 20.43 -10.28
N GLY A 55 2.94 21.19 -11.18
CA GLY A 55 2.65 20.70 -12.53
C GLY A 55 1.30 20.00 -12.66
N GLY A 56 0.51 19.96 -11.58
CA GLY A 56 -0.83 19.36 -11.57
C GLY A 56 -0.84 17.97 -10.97
N GLY A 57 -2.03 17.52 -10.60
CA GLY A 57 -2.21 16.21 -9.99
C GLY A 57 -2.02 16.22 -8.49
N GLN A 58 -1.92 15.04 -7.94
CA GLN A 58 -1.79 14.79 -6.50
C GLN A 58 -0.53 13.97 -6.23
N ARG A 59 0.09 14.22 -5.09
CA ARG A 59 1.19 13.39 -4.61
C ARG A 59 0.80 12.76 -3.28
N LEU A 60 1.32 11.57 -3.04
CA LEU A 60 1.14 10.89 -1.77
C LEU A 60 2.02 11.54 -0.71
N LEU A 61 1.43 11.94 0.40
CA LEU A 61 2.15 12.58 1.52
C LEU A 61 2.39 11.61 2.66
N ALA A 62 1.46 10.71 2.92
CA ALA A 62 1.58 9.79 4.04
C ALA A 62 0.69 8.58 3.82
N VAL A 63 1.09 7.47 4.41
CA VAL A 63 0.33 6.22 4.44
C VAL A 63 0.31 5.71 5.87
N GLY A 64 -0.84 5.29 6.33
CA GLY A 64 -0.99 4.60 7.60
C GLY A 64 -1.79 3.33 7.42
N ALA A 65 -1.47 2.32 8.19
CA ALA A 65 -2.19 1.05 8.17
C ALA A 65 -2.17 0.42 9.55
N VAL A 66 -3.24 -0.25 9.90
CA VAL A 66 -3.35 -0.97 11.17
C VAL A 66 -4.13 -2.25 10.95
N ALA A 67 -3.68 -3.32 11.58
CA ALA A 67 -4.33 -4.61 11.47
C ALA A 67 -5.52 -4.73 12.42
N LEU A 68 -6.53 -5.43 11.95
CA LEU A 68 -7.70 -5.82 12.71
C LEU A 68 -7.77 -7.34 12.70
N ASN A 69 -7.60 -7.96 13.86
CA ASN A 69 -7.66 -9.41 14.01
C ASN A 69 -8.73 -9.75 15.05
N HIS A 70 -9.56 -10.74 14.74
CA HIS A 70 -10.62 -11.18 15.63
C HIS A 70 -11.51 -10.02 16.10
N GLY A 71 -11.78 -9.09 15.20
CA GLY A 71 -12.62 -7.93 15.49
C GLY A 71 -11.97 -6.84 16.34
N LEU A 72 -10.68 -6.94 16.62
CA LEU A 72 -9.97 -5.99 17.47
C LEU A 72 -8.81 -5.34 16.73
N LEU A 73 -8.64 -4.05 16.92
CA LEU A 73 -7.47 -3.33 16.43
C LEU A 73 -6.22 -3.78 17.18
N HIS A 74 -5.15 -3.96 16.43
CA HIS A 74 -3.84 -4.31 16.98
C HIS A 74 -2.85 -3.19 16.69
N PRO A 75 -2.72 -2.20 17.61
CA PRO A 75 -1.80 -1.08 17.37
C PRO A 75 -0.34 -1.50 17.21
N GLY A 76 0.03 -2.65 17.79
CA GLY A 76 1.37 -3.21 17.61
C GLY A 76 1.62 -3.79 16.22
N ASP A 77 0.57 -4.04 15.45
CA ASP A 77 0.65 -4.50 14.07
C ASP A 77 0.17 -3.35 13.17
N ALA A 78 0.99 -2.33 13.08
CA ALA A 78 0.66 -1.10 12.38
C ALA A 78 1.88 -0.59 11.62
N PHE A 79 1.60 0.20 10.61
CA PHE A 79 2.61 0.80 9.75
C PHE A 79 2.27 2.26 9.55
N GLN A 80 3.28 3.11 9.50
CA GLN A 80 3.12 4.51 9.16
C GLN A 80 4.35 5.00 8.41
N ALA A 81 4.14 5.75 7.35
CA ALA A 81 5.20 6.38 6.61
C ALA A 81 4.78 7.78 6.19
N SER A 82 5.67 8.73 6.35
CA SER A 82 5.49 10.08 5.85
C SER A 82 6.40 10.29 4.66
N LEU A 83 5.84 10.78 3.57
CA LEU A 83 6.53 11.02 2.32
C LEU A 83 6.56 12.52 1.98
N ALA A 84 6.15 13.36 2.92
CA ALA A 84 6.01 14.80 2.68
C ALA A 84 7.30 15.45 2.24
N ASN A 85 8.45 14.96 2.70
CA ASN A 85 9.77 15.48 2.37
C ASN A 85 10.49 14.69 1.29
N ALA A 86 9.84 13.67 0.73
CA ALA A 86 10.44 12.89 -0.34
C ALA A 86 10.48 13.69 -1.63
N PRO A 87 11.51 13.52 -2.48
CA PRO A 87 11.49 14.11 -3.81
C PRO A 87 10.27 13.64 -4.60
N ALA A 88 9.73 14.53 -5.45
CA ALA A 88 8.52 14.21 -6.21
C ALA A 88 8.70 12.99 -7.11
N ASP A 89 9.92 12.73 -7.56
CA ASP A 89 10.25 11.60 -8.43
C ASP A 89 10.56 10.31 -7.64
N ALA A 90 10.55 10.35 -6.33
CA ALA A 90 10.75 9.16 -5.49
C ALA A 90 9.47 8.30 -5.40
N LEU A 91 8.38 8.81 -5.90
CA LEU A 91 7.09 8.13 -5.96
C LEU A 91 6.78 7.76 -7.42
#